data_934fc89975b4b66998a346c71d2faf12
#
_entry.id   934fc89975b4b66998a346c71d2faf12
#
_cell.length_a   1.000
_cell.length_b   1.000
_cell.length_c   1.000
_cell.angle_alpha   90.00
_cell.angle_beta   90.00
_cell.angle_gamma   90.00
#
_symmetry.space_group_name_H-M   'P 1'
#
loop_
_entity.id
_entity.type
_entity.pdbx_description
1 polymer ?
#
loop_
_entity_poly.entity_id
_entity_poly.type
_entity_poly.pdbx_seq_one_letter_code
_entity_poly.pdbx_strand_id
1 'polypeptide(L)'
;KIEVMQVSVVENEYEQRAHFEKQYPLSENVQYRFMKSCAGYCVATYVLGIGDRHPSNLMVTSDGRFLHIDFGHFLGNFKTKFGYKRETAPFVLVTQFVAVFGGEESEEFKQFENLCIEAFNVLRANFTLLCSLFTLMISSGLPELRGYDDLKWLYEKLCPEKSDEQAAEIMRELIQESLRNERTRANLFAHL
;
A
#
# COMPACT_ATOMS: atom_id res chain seq x y z
N LYS A 1 19.70 -3.23 16.89
CA LYS A 1 18.69 -4.27 16.63
C LYS A 1 17.41 -3.53 16.28
N ILE A 2 16.89 -3.73 15.06
CA ILE A 2 15.62 -3.14 14.64
C ILE A 2 14.51 -4.05 15.19
N GLU A 3 13.64 -3.48 16.01
CA GLU A 3 12.43 -4.15 16.48
C GLU A 3 11.28 -3.84 15.54
N VAL A 4 10.35 -4.77 15.41
CA VAL A 4 9.16 -4.65 14.55
C VAL A 4 7.93 -4.78 15.44
N MET A 5 7.02 -3.83 15.32
CA MET A 5 5.79 -3.75 16.11
C MET A 5 4.58 -3.65 15.18
N GLN A 6 3.43 -4.11 15.63
CA GLN A 6 2.17 -3.91 14.93
C GLN A 6 1.86 -2.42 14.82
N VAL A 7 1.26 -2.01 13.68
CA VAL A 7 0.79 -0.63 13.53
C VAL A 7 -0.26 -0.32 14.59
N SER A 8 -0.03 0.75 15.33
CA SER A 8 -0.99 1.31 16.27
C SER A 8 -1.70 2.51 15.66
N VAL A 9 -3.02 2.49 15.68
CA VAL A 9 -3.86 3.54 15.11
C VAL A 9 -4.81 4.03 16.18
N VAL A 10 -4.91 5.34 16.39
CA VAL A 10 -5.90 5.95 17.29
C VAL A 10 -7.09 6.45 16.49
N GLU A 11 -8.28 6.46 17.12
CA GLU A 11 -9.52 6.86 16.44
C GLU A 11 -9.48 8.32 15.98
N ASN A 12 -8.92 9.20 16.82
CA ASN A 12 -8.74 10.60 16.51
C ASN A 12 -7.48 10.82 15.66
N GLU A 13 -7.65 11.15 14.41
CA GLU A 13 -6.55 11.38 13.47
C GLU A 13 -5.63 12.53 13.89
N TYR A 14 -6.14 13.56 14.57
CA TYR A 14 -5.34 14.68 15.05
C TYR A 14 -4.39 14.29 16.20
N GLU A 15 -4.72 13.22 16.91
CA GLU A 15 -3.86 12.67 17.97
C GLU A 15 -2.88 11.62 17.44
N GLN A 16 -3.11 11.10 16.23
CA GLN A 16 -2.30 10.02 15.66
C GLN A 16 -0.82 10.39 15.55
N ARG A 17 -0.52 11.61 15.13
CA ARG A 17 0.86 12.07 15.02
C ARG A 17 1.55 12.08 16.39
N ALA A 18 0.92 12.66 17.39
CA ALA A 18 1.46 12.69 18.76
C ALA A 18 1.60 11.28 19.36
N HIS A 19 0.63 10.40 19.09
CA HIS A 19 0.68 8.99 19.46
C HIS A 19 1.88 8.28 18.81
N PHE A 20 2.09 8.48 17.52
CA PHE A 20 3.20 7.92 16.78
C PHE A 20 4.55 8.46 17.29
N GLU A 21 4.67 9.76 17.51
CA GLU A 21 5.87 10.40 18.06
C GLU A 21 6.23 9.87 19.45
N LYS A 22 5.23 9.61 20.29
CA LYS A 22 5.43 9.00 21.61
C LYS A 22 5.91 7.57 21.55
N GLN A 23 5.40 6.79 20.61
CA GLN A 23 5.76 5.38 20.42
C GLN A 23 7.15 5.22 19.77
N TYR A 24 7.49 6.12 18.85
CA TYR A 24 8.74 6.13 18.11
C TYR A 24 9.52 7.42 18.41
N PRO A 25 10.25 7.50 19.54
CA PRO A 25 10.99 8.69 19.92
C PRO A 25 12.05 9.02 18.88
N LEU A 26 11.98 10.22 18.40
CA LEU A 26 12.51 10.76 17.17
C LEU A 26 14.04 10.75 17.05
N SER A 27 14.53 10.11 16.01
CA SER A 27 15.54 10.70 15.14
C SER A 27 14.82 11.60 14.10
N GLU A 28 15.42 12.67 13.62
CA GLU A 28 14.83 13.71 12.76
C GLU A 28 14.08 13.26 11.48
N ASN A 29 13.87 11.98 11.25
CA ASN A 29 13.31 11.42 10.02
C ASN A 29 12.34 10.24 10.19
N VAL A 30 11.78 10.00 11.37
CA VAL A 30 10.88 8.85 11.56
C VAL A 30 9.61 8.99 10.72
N GLN A 31 8.97 10.16 10.74
CA GLN A 31 7.78 10.43 9.93
C GLN A 31 8.09 10.35 8.43
N TYR A 32 9.24 10.85 8.01
CA TYR A 32 9.67 10.78 6.63
C TYR A 32 9.93 9.34 6.18
N ARG A 33 10.53 8.50 7.03
CA ARG A 33 10.70 7.06 6.74
C ARG A 33 9.37 6.35 6.67
N PHE A 34 8.44 6.68 7.58
CA PHE A 34 7.08 6.16 7.56
C PHE A 34 6.39 6.54 6.24
N MET A 35 6.37 7.82 5.88
CA MET A 35 5.78 8.32 4.65
C MET A 35 6.34 7.62 3.40
N LYS A 36 7.67 7.55 3.27
CA LYS A 36 8.30 6.91 2.10
C LYS A 36 8.00 5.43 2.00
N SER A 37 8.05 4.70 3.11
CA SER A 37 7.75 3.28 3.11
C SER A 37 6.26 3.03 2.89
N CYS A 38 5.38 3.88 3.43
CA CYS A 38 3.94 3.85 3.17
C CYS A 38 3.66 4.02 1.66
N ALA A 39 4.26 5.01 1.00
CA ALA A 39 4.14 5.22 -0.44
C ALA A 39 4.58 3.98 -1.23
N GLY A 40 5.73 3.40 -0.89
CA GLY A 40 6.23 2.18 -1.52
C GLY A 40 5.27 1.00 -1.38
N TYR A 41 4.71 0.78 -0.19
CA TYR A 41 3.75 -0.31 0.03
C TYR A 41 2.39 -0.05 -0.60
N CYS A 42 1.88 1.20 -0.64
CA CYS A 42 0.66 1.52 -1.37
C CYS A 42 0.78 1.11 -2.84
N VAL A 43 1.86 1.50 -3.51
CA VAL A 43 2.09 1.17 -4.92
C VAL A 43 2.34 -0.33 -5.12
N ALA A 44 3.20 -0.94 -4.30
CA ALA A 44 3.53 -2.36 -4.43
C ALA A 44 2.30 -3.25 -4.22
N THR A 45 1.49 -2.98 -3.19
CA THR A 45 0.29 -3.78 -2.89
C THR A 45 -0.80 -3.59 -3.94
N TYR A 46 -0.92 -2.39 -4.54
CA TYR A 46 -1.82 -2.14 -5.66
C TYR A 46 -1.42 -2.94 -6.91
N VAL A 47 -0.16 -2.79 -7.32
CA VAL A 47 0.33 -3.42 -8.56
C VAL A 47 0.34 -4.94 -8.44
N LEU A 48 0.80 -5.46 -7.31
CA LEU A 48 0.85 -6.90 -7.07
C LEU A 48 -0.50 -7.49 -6.63
N GLY A 49 -1.53 -6.66 -6.41
CA GLY A 49 -2.84 -7.14 -5.97
C GLY A 49 -2.79 -7.90 -4.66
N ILE A 50 -2.04 -7.38 -3.68
CA ILE A 50 -1.89 -8.00 -2.36
C ILE A 50 -3.18 -7.81 -1.57
N GLY A 51 -3.82 -8.92 -1.21
CA GLY A 51 -5.05 -8.94 -0.42
C GLY A 51 -4.86 -9.33 1.04
N ASP A 52 -5.99 -9.45 1.76
CA ASP A 52 -6.08 -9.84 3.18
C ASP A 52 -5.32 -8.89 4.13
N ARG A 53 -5.46 -7.58 3.88
CA ARG A 53 -4.78 -6.55 4.68
C ARG A 53 -5.59 -6.20 5.91
N HIS A 54 -5.15 -6.64 7.07
CA HIS A 54 -5.68 -6.33 8.40
C HIS A 54 -4.55 -5.88 9.33
N PRO A 55 -4.84 -5.30 10.51
CA PRO A 55 -3.81 -4.70 11.38
C PRO A 55 -2.65 -5.65 11.72
N SER A 56 -2.93 -6.96 11.89
CA SER A 56 -1.87 -7.94 12.19
C SER A 56 -0.88 -8.17 11.04
N ASN A 57 -1.23 -7.73 9.82
CA ASN A 57 -0.37 -7.80 8.64
C ASN A 57 0.34 -6.47 8.34
N LEU A 58 0.17 -5.48 9.21
CA LEU A 58 0.75 -4.14 9.10
C LEU A 58 1.69 -3.88 10.28
N MET A 59 2.91 -3.56 9.99
CA MET A 59 3.96 -3.42 10.98
C MET A 59 4.70 -2.09 10.81
N VAL A 60 5.31 -1.63 11.90
CA VAL A 60 6.26 -0.51 11.87
C VAL A 60 7.54 -0.93 12.58
N THR A 61 8.67 -0.63 11.98
CA THR A 61 9.97 -0.86 12.61
C THR A 61 10.27 0.21 13.67
N SER A 62 11.15 -0.09 14.62
CA SER A 62 11.56 0.85 15.67
C SER A 62 12.21 2.14 15.14
N ASP A 63 12.64 2.16 13.86
CA ASP A 63 13.13 3.35 13.17
C ASP A 63 12.09 4.00 12.24
N GLY A 64 10.82 3.59 12.36
CA GLY A 64 9.66 4.24 11.74
C GLY A 64 9.32 3.79 10.32
N ARG A 65 9.86 2.68 9.81
CA ARG A 65 9.46 2.17 8.49
C ARG A 65 8.18 1.36 8.59
N PHE A 66 7.18 1.74 7.83
CA PHE A 66 5.97 0.96 7.61
C PHE A 66 6.26 -0.23 6.69
N LEU A 67 5.69 -1.37 6.99
CA LEU A 67 5.82 -2.58 6.16
C LEU A 67 4.60 -3.48 6.27
N HIS A 68 4.38 -4.26 5.22
CA HIS A 68 3.39 -5.33 5.19
C HIS A 68 4.09 -6.69 5.36
N ILE A 69 3.39 -7.63 5.96
CA ILE A 69 3.80 -9.04 6.07
C ILE A 69 2.65 -9.93 5.58
N ASP A 70 2.91 -11.22 5.41
CA ASP A 70 1.93 -12.22 4.95
C ASP A 70 1.33 -11.91 3.57
N PHE A 71 2.00 -12.36 2.53
CA PHE A 71 1.62 -12.15 1.13
C PHE A 71 0.94 -13.39 0.51
N GLY A 72 0.16 -14.14 1.28
CA GLY A 72 -0.54 -15.34 0.83
C GLY A 72 -1.64 -15.11 -0.22
N HIS A 73 -1.98 -13.86 -0.53
CA HIS A 73 -2.97 -13.50 -1.56
C HIS A 73 -2.42 -12.38 -2.43
N PHE A 74 -2.18 -12.66 -3.72
CA PHE A 74 -1.64 -11.69 -4.68
C PHE A 74 -2.23 -11.87 -6.09
N LEU A 75 -1.90 -10.98 -7.01
CA LEU A 75 -2.44 -10.90 -8.38
C LEU A 75 -3.98 -10.89 -8.42
N GLY A 76 -4.59 -10.22 -7.45
CA GLY A 76 -6.05 -10.06 -7.39
C GLY A 76 -6.81 -11.30 -6.93
N ASN A 77 -6.12 -12.34 -6.47
CA ASN A 77 -6.74 -13.52 -5.85
C ASN A 77 -7.21 -13.20 -4.43
N PHE A 78 -8.15 -12.28 -4.31
CA PHE A 78 -8.69 -11.83 -3.04
C PHE A 78 -9.60 -12.87 -2.38
N LYS A 79 -9.57 -12.90 -1.04
CA LYS A 79 -10.54 -13.69 -0.27
C LYS A 79 -11.96 -13.20 -0.56
N THR A 80 -12.84 -14.13 -0.94
CA THR A 80 -14.26 -13.87 -1.05
C THR A 80 -15.00 -14.52 0.12
N LYS A 81 -15.94 -13.79 0.73
CA LYS A 81 -16.86 -14.32 1.72
C LYS A 81 -18.28 -14.16 1.19
N PHE A 82 -19.01 -15.26 1.03
CA PHE A 82 -20.35 -15.28 0.43
C PHE A 82 -20.43 -14.61 -0.95
N GLY A 83 -19.39 -14.74 -1.79
CA GLY A 83 -19.35 -14.14 -3.13
C GLY A 83 -18.96 -12.65 -3.18
N TYR A 84 -18.75 -12.00 -2.04
CA TYR A 84 -18.33 -10.59 -1.98
C TYR A 84 -16.83 -10.49 -1.73
N LYS A 85 -16.14 -9.63 -2.49
CA LYS A 85 -14.73 -9.28 -2.23
C LYS A 85 -14.64 -8.57 -0.88
N ARG A 86 -13.67 -8.99 -0.08
CA ARG A 86 -13.44 -8.43 1.25
C ARG A 86 -12.78 -7.06 1.17
N GLU A 87 -11.80 -6.92 0.31
CA GLU A 87 -11.11 -5.67 0.01
C GLU A 87 -11.88 -4.89 -1.05
N THR A 88 -12.10 -3.61 -0.76
CA THR A 88 -12.75 -2.67 -1.67
C THR A 88 -11.87 -1.45 -1.96
N ALA A 89 -10.86 -1.19 -1.12
CA ALA A 89 -9.87 -0.15 -1.36
C ALA A 89 -8.76 -0.62 -2.30
N PRO A 90 -8.19 0.27 -3.11
CA PRO A 90 -7.02 -0.03 -3.94
C PRO A 90 -5.82 -0.53 -3.13
N PHE A 91 -5.58 0.08 -1.96
CA PHE A 91 -4.55 -0.26 -0.98
C PHE A 91 -4.92 0.28 0.40
N VAL A 92 -4.16 -0.13 1.42
CA VAL A 92 -4.39 0.37 2.78
C VAL A 92 -3.76 1.74 2.96
N LEU A 93 -4.58 2.76 2.93
CA LEU A 93 -4.23 4.13 3.29
C LEU A 93 -5.43 4.75 4.02
N VAL A 94 -5.19 5.27 5.22
CA VAL A 94 -6.21 5.92 6.05
C VAL A 94 -5.72 7.30 6.50
N THR A 95 -6.65 8.17 6.85
CA THR A 95 -6.33 9.54 7.29
C THR A 95 -5.38 9.57 8.48
N GLN A 96 -5.45 8.58 9.38
CA GLN A 96 -4.53 8.42 10.49
C GLN A 96 -3.07 8.21 10.04
N PHE A 97 -2.84 7.48 8.95
CA PHE A 97 -1.47 7.34 8.42
C PHE A 97 -0.99 8.66 7.82
N VAL A 98 -1.86 9.36 7.12
CA VAL A 98 -1.56 10.69 6.55
C VAL A 98 -1.30 11.71 7.66
N ALA A 99 -2.02 11.65 8.78
CA ALA A 99 -1.79 12.52 9.93
C ALA A 99 -0.39 12.38 10.54
N VAL A 100 0.23 11.19 10.48
CA VAL A 100 1.62 10.99 10.95
C VAL A 100 2.59 11.92 10.24
N PHE A 101 2.42 12.16 8.95
CA PHE A 101 3.28 13.03 8.16
C PHE A 101 2.65 14.38 7.79
N GLY A 102 1.67 14.85 8.56
CA GLY A 102 1.23 16.24 8.53
C GLY A 102 -0.22 16.48 8.11
N GLY A 103 -0.94 15.46 7.61
CA GLY A 103 -2.32 15.59 7.12
C GLY A 103 -2.40 15.87 5.63
N GLU A 104 -3.61 15.79 5.07
CA GLU A 104 -3.86 15.87 3.62
C GLU A 104 -3.51 17.24 2.99
N GLU A 105 -3.55 18.32 3.78
CA GLU A 105 -3.23 19.67 3.31
C GLU A 105 -1.73 20.02 3.41
N SER A 106 -0.89 19.08 3.87
CA SER A 106 0.54 19.32 4.11
C SER A 106 1.39 19.23 2.83
N GLU A 107 2.56 19.83 2.85
CA GLU A 107 3.56 19.65 1.80
C GLU A 107 4.12 18.21 1.79
N GLU A 108 4.15 17.57 2.95
CA GLU A 108 4.53 16.18 3.10
C GLU A 108 3.54 15.25 2.41
N PHE A 109 2.24 15.56 2.41
CA PHE A 109 1.26 14.78 1.66
C PHE A 109 1.47 14.91 0.15
N LYS A 110 1.78 16.09 -0.35
CA LYS A 110 2.16 16.29 -1.76
C LYS A 110 3.43 15.50 -2.12
N GLN A 111 4.39 15.45 -1.22
CA GLN A 111 5.58 14.60 -1.40
C GLN A 111 5.23 13.12 -1.44
N PHE A 112 4.33 12.67 -0.57
CA PHE A 112 3.80 11.29 -0.57
C PHE A 112 3.16 10.95 -1.91
N GLU A 113 2.27 11.81 -2.43
CA GLU A 113 1.63 11.62 -3.74
C GLU A 113 2.67 11.51 -4.86
N ASN A 114 3.64 12.41 -4.89
CA ASN A 114 4.71 12.39 -5.88
C ASN A 114 5.55 11.11 -5.80
N LEU A 115 5.88 10.63 -4.60
CA LEU A 115 6.58 9.36 -4.41
C LEU A 115 5.77 8.16 -4.92
N CYS A 116 4.46 8.14 -4.69
CA CYS A 116 3.58 7.12 -5.26
C CYS A 116 3.58 7.15 -6.79
N ILE A 117 3.47 8.35 -7.38
CA ILE A 117 3.47 8.54 -8.83
C ILE A 117 4.81 8.11 -9.45
N GLU A 118 5.93 8.54 -8.88
CA GLU A 118 7.27 8.15 -9.33
C GLU A 118 7.46 6.63 -9.25
N ALA A 119 7.13 6.01 -8.13
CA ALA A 119 7.23 4.57 -7.95
C ALA A 119 6.35 3.82 -8.96
N PHE A 120 5.13 4.29 -9.19
CA PHE A 120 4.21 3.71 -10.15
C PHE A 120 4.75 3.80 -11.58
N ASN A 121 5.26 4.97 -12.00
CA ASN A 121 5.84 5.16 -13.33
C ASN A 121 7.12 4.34 -13.53
N VAL A 122 7.95 4.17 -12.49
CA VAL A 122 9.11 3.26 -12.56
C VAL A 122 8.67 1.82 -12.82
N LEU A 123 7.61 1.32 -12.15
CA LEU A 123 7.09 -0.02 -12.40
C LEU A 123 6.50 -0.15 -13.81
N ARG A 124 5.78 0.86 -14.30
CA ARG A 124 5.25 0.91 -15.67
C ARG A 124 6.36 0.87 -16.72
N ALA A 125 7.40 1.68 -16.53
CA ALA A 125 8.57 1.67 -17.43
C ALA A 125 9.28 0.31 -17.48
N ASN A 126 9.17 -0.49 -16.41
CA ASN A 126 9.74 -1.83 -16.32
C ASN A 126 8.70 -2.96 -16.51
N PHE A 127 7.55 -2.66 -17.11
CA PHE A 127 6.44 -3.62 -17.29
C PHE A 127 6.89 -4.95 -17.93
N THR A 128 7.64 -4.87 -19.02
CA THR A 128 8.13 -6.07 -19.74
C THR A 128 9.04 -6.92 -18.85
N LEU A 129 9.91 -6.29 -18.07
CA LEU A 129 10.77 -7.01 -17.11
C LEU A 129 9.93 -7.72 -16.04
N LEU A 130 8.95 -7.03 -15.47
CA LEU A 130 8.06 -7.62 -14.47
C LEU A 130 7.30 -8.81 -15.05
N CYS A 131 6.69 -8.68 -16.23
CA CYS A 131 6.01 -9.80 -16.90
C CYS A 131 6.95 -10.97 -17.14
N SER A 132 8.19 -10.71 -17.57
CA SER A 132 9.18 -11.77 -17.80
C SER A 132 9.54 -12.52 -16.52
N LEU A 133 9.75 -11.80 -15.41
CA LEU A 133 10.03 -12.40 -14.11
C LEU A 133 8.86 -13.26 -13.61
N PHE A 134 7.63 -12.75 -13.70
CA PHE A 134 6.45 -13.54 -13.32
C PHE A 134 6.25 -14.75 -14.23
N THR A 135 6.52 -14.61 -15.55
CA THR A 135 6.48 -15.74 -16.47
C THR A 135 7.43 -16.87 -16.05
N LEU A 136 8.65 -16.53 -15.62
CA LEU A 136 9.60 -17.52 -15.10
C LEU A 136 9.10 -18.21 -13.83
N MET A 137 8.24 -17.54 -13.06
CA MET A 137 7.68 -18.10 -11.83
C MET A 137 6.44 -18.99 -12.05
N ILE A 138 5.84 -19.02 -13.23
CA ILE A 138 4.64 -19.86 -13.50
C ILE A 138 4.89 -21.33 -13.13
N SER A 139 6.09 -21.83 -13.38
CA SER A 139 6.44 -23.22 -13.08
C SER A 139 6.83 -23.47 -11.60
N SER A 140 6.80 -22.44 -10.75
CA SER A 140 7.25 -22.57 -9.34
C SER A 140 6.23 -23.24 -8.41
N GLY A 141 5.00 -23.47 -8.90
CA GLY A 141 3.93 -24.08 -8.10
C GLY A 141 3.18 -23.10 -7.19
N LEU A 142 3.31 -21.80 -7.43
CA LEU A 142 2.55 -20.79 -6.70
C LEU A 142 1.05 -20.91 -7.04
N PRO A 143 0.15 -21.06 -6.05
CA PRO A 143 -1.28 -21.30 -6.31
C PRO A 143 -1.97 -20.17 -7.08
N GLU A 144 -1.51 -18.94 -6.93
CA GLU A 144 -2.07 -17.73 -7.54
C GLU A 144 -1.47 -17.42 -8.92
N LEU A 145 -0.41 -18.13 -9.33
CA LEU A 145 0.29 -17.92 -10.59
C LEU A 145 0.36 -19.22 -11.37
N ARG A 146 -0.72 -19.56 -12.10
CA ARG A 146 -0.88 -20.82 -12.82
C ARG A 146 -0.61 -20.72 -14.31
N GLY A 147 -0.70 -19.51 -14.86
CA GLY A 147 -0.55 -19.29 -16.28
C GLY A 147 -0.48 -17.82 -16.69
N TYR A 148 -0.37 -17.62 -18.00
CA TYR A 148 -0.27 -16.28 -18.59
C TYR A 148 -1.52 -15.40 -18.33
N ASP A 149 -2.68 -16.00 -18.11
CA ASP A 149 -3.91 -15.26 -17.83
C ASP A 149 -3.83 -14.50 -16.51
N ASP A 150 -3.08 -15.01 -15.54
CA ASP A 150 -2.87 -14.32 -14.24
C ASP A 150 -2.04 -13.04 -14.42
N LEU A 151 -1.23 -12.95 -15.48
CA LEU A 151 -0.43 -11.76 -15.80
C LEU A 151 -1.27 -10.61 -16.37
N LYS A 152 -2.52 -10.84 -16.78
CA LYS A 152 -3.45 -9.79 -17.20
C LYS A 152 -3.66 -8.77 -16.10
N TRP A 153 -3.61 -9.22 -14.85
CA TRP A 153 -3.67 -8.33 -13.69
C TRP A 153 -2.61 -7.22 -13.75
N LEU A 154 -1.36 -7.57 -14.05
CA LEU A 154 -0.27 -6.58 -14.15
C LEU A 154 -0.52 -5.58 -15.28
N TYR A 155 -1.00 -6.05 -16.43
CA TYR A 155 -1.34 -5.18 -17.55
C TYR A 155 -2.44 -4.19 -17.18
N GLU A 156 -3.54 -4.69 -16.58
CA GLU A 156 -4.67 -3.89 -16.16
C GLU A 156 -4.29 -2.85 -15.09
N LYS A 157 -3.39 -3.20 -14.17
CA LYS A 157 -2.99 -2.31 -13.09
C LYS A 157 -1.93 -1.29 -13.51
N LEU A 158 -0.98 -1.70 -14.33
CA LEU A 158 0.10 -0.81 -14.75
C LEU A 158 -0.26 0.06 -15.96
N CYS A 159 -1.31 -0.32 -16.73
CA CYS A 159 -1.80 0.44 -17.89
C CYS A 159 -0.63 0.96 -18.77
N PRO A 160 0.23 0.05 -19.32
CA PRO A 160 1.46 0.45 -19.99
C PRO A 160 1.22 1.31 -21.25
N GLU A 161 0.01 1.30 -21.79
CA GLU A 161 -0.41 2.09 -22.95
C GLU A 161 -0.71 3.56 -22.62
N LYS A 162 -0.83 3.93 -21.34
CA LYS A 162 -1.13 5.30 -20.92
C LYS A 162 0.16 6.15 -20.83
N SER A 163 0.02 7.48 -20.99
CA SER A 163 1.13 8.40 -20.72
C SER A 163 1.42 8.48 -19.22
N ASP A 164 2.59 9.05 -18.88
CA ASP A 164 2.98 9.23 -17.47
C ASP A 164 2.08 10.21 -16.72
N GLU A 165 1.55 11.22 -17.42
CA GLU A 165 0.58 12.18 -16.88
C GLU A 165 -0.76 11.50 -16.58
N GLN A 166 -1.25 10.67 -17.51
CA GLN A 166 -2.47 9.88 -17.29
C GLN A 166 -2.31 8.90 -16.13
N ALA A 167 -1.16 8.27 -16.01
CA ALA A 167 -0.85 7.37 -14.91
C ALA A 167 -0.73 8.11 -13.57
N ALA A 168 -0.19 9.32 -13.57
CA ALA A 168 -0.14 10.18 -12.39
C ALA A 168 -1.56 10.51 -11.88
N GLU A 169 -2.48 10.81 -12.81
CA GLU A 169 -3.88 11.09 -12.43
C GLU A 169 -4.56 9.85 -11.86
N ILE A 170 -4.39 8.69 -12.49
CA ILE A 170 -4.87 7.41 -11.94
C ILE A 170 -4.36 7.20 -10.51
N MET A 171 -3.07 7.44 -10.25
CA MET A 171 -2.51 7.25 -8.92
C MET A 171 -3.12 8.21 -7.88
N ARG A 172 -3.37 9.48 -8.25
CA ARG A 172 -4.07 10.42 -7.36
C ARG A 172 -5.50 9.96 -7.04
N GLU A 173 -6.24 9.51 -8.06
CA GLU A 173 -7.59 8.98 -7.86
C GLU A 173 -7.60 7.77 -6.92
N LEU A 174 -6.63 6.84 -7.06
CA LEU A 174 -6.49 5.67 -6.20
C LEU A 174 -6.16 6.05 -4.75
N ILE A 175 -5.31 7.06 -4.54
CA ILE A 175 -5.01 7.61 -3.21
C ILE A 175 -6.29 8.14 -2.56
N GLN A 176 -7.04 8.96 -3.28
CA GLN A 176 -8.30 9.54 -2.79
C GLN A 176 -9.38 8.47 -2.55
N GLU A 177 -9.49 7.47 -3.43
CA GLU A 177 -10.40 6.33 -3.22
C GLU A 177 -10.06 5.57 -1.95
N SER A 178 -8.76 5.32 -1.71
CA SER A 178 -8.31 4.62 -0.51
C SER A 178 -8.61 5.39 0.78
N LEU A 179 -8.39 6.70 0.80
CA LEU A 179 -8.67 7.58 1.95
C LEU A 179 -10.18 7.64 2.28
N ARG A 180 -11.05 7.62 1.27
CA ARG A 180 -12.51 7.62 1.45
C ARG A 180 -13.09 6.26 1.83
N ASN A 181 -12.28 5.20 1.86
CA ASN A 181 -12.77 3.85 2.08
C ASN A 181 -13.03 3.57 3.56
N GLU A 182 -14.27 3.77 4.00
CA GLU A 182 -14.71 3.54 5.38
C GLU A 182 -14.54 2.08 5.84
N ARG A 183 -14.60 1.10 4.92
CA ARG A 183 -14.41 -0.31 5.28
C ARG A 183 -12.98 -0.60 5.69
N THR A 184 -11.99 -0.05 5.00
CA THR A 184 -10.59 -0.18 5.38
C THR A 184 -10.36 0.44 6.75
N ARG A 185 -10.89 1.64 6.98
CA ARG A 185 -10.85 2.33 8.27
C ARG A 185 -11.48 1.48 9.37
N ALA A 186 -12.72 1.03 9.17
CA ALA A 186 -13.44 0.19 10.14
C ALA A 186 -12.70 -1.13 10.44
N ASN A 187 -12.09 -1.77 9.43
CA ASN A 187 -11.32 -3.00 9.62
C ASN A 187 -10.06 -2.79 10.47
N LEU A 188 -9.39 -1.64 10.32
CA LEU A 188 -8.23 -1.29 11.15
C LEU A 188 -8.61 -1.08 12.63
N PHE A 189 -9.79 -0.54 12.91
CA PHE A 189 -10.27 -0.34 14.29
C PHE A 189 -10.92 -1.58 14.90
N ALA A 190 -11.49 -2.48 14.10
CA ALA A 190 -12.18 -3.66 14.61
C ALA A 190 -11.24 -4.73 15.24
N HIS A 191 -9.94 -4.57 15.08
CA HIS A 191 -8.90 -5.49 15.57
C HIS A 191 -7.98 -4.86 16.64
N LEU A 192 -8.34 -3.67 17.13
CA LEU A 192 -7.73 -3.04 18.31
C LEU A 192 -8.44 -3.48 19.58
#